data_4d86478a7f2b25fdc18a9782925658ce
#
_entry.id   4d86478a7f2b25fdc18a9782925658ce
#
_cell.length_a   1.000
_cell.length_b   1.000
_cell.length_c   1.000
_cell.angle_alpha   90.00
_cell.angle_beta   90.00
_cell.angle_gamma   90.00
#
_symmetry.space_group_name_H-M   'P 1'
#
loop_
_entity.id
_entity.type
_entity.pdbx_description
1 polymer ?
#
loop_
_entity_poly.entity_id
_entity_poly.type
_entity_poly.pdbx_seq_one_letter_code
_entity_poly.pdbx_strand_id
1 'polypeptide(L)'
;MIKPQGYDNVKAFGTFVPLELGGHVCVIRNIQECKSSTGKDMIKIFLDTHTSDSQPGYYTESWNNDTRDNKKWGCIVNQLVLDKDGNTSRGFKTFIEMVEQSNQGFQVIWGDNFCNCFKGKLVGGVFGREQYYNTYGEEKFATKCTGFRTVQDVREGKVEAPKDKLLSTTNNSYDDIMPVDDGNMPF
;
A
#
# COMPACT_ATOMS: atom_id res chain seq x y z
N MET A 1 18.54 28.21 27.49
CA MET A 1 17.94 27.92 26.19
C MET A 1 16.43 27.74 26.39
N ILE A 2 15.60 28.43 25.62
CA ILE A 2 14.14 28.28 25.68
C ILE A 2 13.76 26.98 24.89
N LYS A 3 12.82 26.18 25.43
CA LYS A 3 12.34 24.97 24.76
C LYS A 3 11.77 25.33 23.39
N PRO A 4 12.24 24.71 22.29
CA PRO A 4 11.73 25.00 20.94
C PRO A 4 10.24 24.67 20.82
N GLN A 5 9.53 25.41 19.98
CA GLN A 5 8.13 25.16 19.68
C GLN A 5 7.98 23.76 19.03
N GLY A 6 7.03 22.96 19.50
CA GLY A 6 6.78 21.62 18.96
C GLY A 6 7.73 20.52 19.46
N TYR A 7 8.66 20.83 20.39
CA TYR A 7 9.63 19.85 20.90
C TYR A 7 8.98 18.54 21.41
N ASP A 8 7.84 18.62 22.10
CA ASP A 8 7.15 17.45 22.65
C ASP A 8 6.44 16.63 21.56
N ASN A 9 6.20 17.22 20.38
CA ASN A 9 5.51 16.56 19.26
C ASN A 9 6.50 15.87 18.29
N VAL A 10 7.80 16.10 18.48
CA VAL A 10 8.84 15.50 17.64
C VAL A 10 9.32 14.22 18.30
N LYS A 11 9.20 13.09 17.61
CA LYS A 11 9.76 11.81 18.07
C LYS A 11 11.29 11.85 17.98
N ALA A 12 11.97 11.37 19.02
CA ALA A 12 13.42 11.27 19.00
C ALA A 12 13.89 10.30 17.89
N PHE A 13 15.06 10.59 17.32
CA PHE A 13 15.67 9.71 16.31
C PHE A 13 15.87 8.29 16.90
N GLY A 14 15.47 7.27 16.15
CA GLY A 14 15.56 5.87 16.59
C GLY A 14 14.29 5.31 17.26
N THR A 15 13.23 6.10 17.45
CA THR A 15 11.94 5.62 17.98
C THR A 15 10.97 5.11 16.89
N PHE A 16 11.47 4.89 15.67
CA PHE A 16 10.65 4.35 14.58
C PHE A 16 10.18 2.92 14.91
N VAL A 17 8.87 2.74 15.00
CA VAL A 17 8.26 1.44 15.18
C VAL A 17 7.84 0.95 13.79
N PRO A 18 8.37 -0.18 13.32
CA PRO A 18 7.95 -0.74 12.01
C PRO A 18 6.46 -1.07 12.01
N LEU A 19 5.83 -1.01 10.82
CA LEU A 19 4.48 -1.52 10.66
C LEU A 19 4.49 -3.03 10.95
N GLU A 20 3.57 -3.47 11.81
CA GLU A 20 3.39 -4.88 12.11
C GLU A 20 3.00 -5.66 10.84
N LEU A 21 3.26 -6.95 10.83
CA LEU A 21 2.86 -7.82 9.73
C LEU A 21 1.46 -8.38 9.98
N GLY A 22 0.71 -8.61 8.90
CA GLY A 22 -0.65 -9.12 8.98
C GLY A 22 -1.70 -8.13 8.50
N GLY A 23 -2.87 -8.17 9.11
CA GLY A 23 -4.01 -7.35 8.70
C GLY A 23 -3.99 -5.96 9.33
N HIS A 24 -4.15 -4.92 8.50
CA HIS A 24 -4.35 -3.54 8.93
C HIS A 24 -5.61 -2.95 8.33
N VAL A 25 -6.35 -2.16 9.10
CA VAL A 25 -7.44 -1.34 8.58
C VAL A 25 -6.83 -0.17 7.84
N CYS A 26 -7.00 -0.13 6.52
CA CYS A 26 -6.46 0.92 5.68
C CYS A 26 -7.53 1.87 5.16
N VAL A 27 -7.14 3.11 4.91
CA VAL A 27 -7.90 4.11 4.16
C VAL A 27 -7.26 4.34 2.81
N ILE A 28 -8.07 4.37 1.76
CA ILE A 28 -7.61 4.69 0.42
C ILE A 28 -7.47 6.21 0.31
N ARG A 29 -6.23 6.66 0.14
CA ARG A 29 -5.91 8.09 -0.03
C ARG A 29 -6.16 8.56 -1.44
N ASN A 30 -5.77 7.75 -2.40
CA ASN A 30 -5.94 8.05 -3.81
C ASN A 30 -5.89 6.76 -4.65
N ILE A 31 -6.45 6.81 -5.86
CA ILE A 31 -6.23 5.82 -6.93
C ILE A 31 -5.85 6.57 -8.20
N GLN A 32 -4.95 5.99 -8.96
CA GLN A 32 -4.53 6.50 -10.27
C GLN A 32 -4.55 5.38 -11.29
N GLU A 33 -5.16 5.63 -12.45
CA GLU A 33 -5.02 4.77 -13.62
C GLU A 33 -3.68 5.05 -14.30
N CYS A 34 -2.99 4.01 -14.70
CA CYS A 34 -1.72 4.11 -15.38
C CYS A 34 -1.45 2.88 -16.26
N LYS A 35 -0.34 2.88 -16.96
CA LYS A 35 0.15 1.70 -17.67
C LYS A 35 1.35 1.11 -16.93
N SER A 36 1.47 -0.21 -16.94
CA SER A 36 2.67 -0.91 -16.50
C SER A 36 3.84 -0.65 -17.49
N SER A 37 5.04 -1.05 -17.11
CA SER A 37 6.23 -0.99 -17.99
C SER A 37 6.03 -1.76 -19.30
N THR A 38 5.15 -2.76 -19.30
CA THR A 38 4.78 -3.56 -20.48
C THR A 38 3.52 -3.04 -21.20
N GLY A 39 3.03 -1.85 -20.85
CA GLY A 39 1.87 -1.21 -21.48
C GLY A 39 0.50 -1.73 -21.03
N LYS A 40 0.43 -2.64 -20.06
CA LYS A 40 -0.83 -3.18 -19.53
C LYS A 40 -1.55 -2.16 -18.66
N ASP A 41 -2.90 -2.19 -18.66
CA ASP A 41 -3.72 -1.35 -17.78
C ASP A 41 -3.51 -1.73 -16.32
N MET A 42 -3.26 -0.73 -15.49
CA MET A 42 -2.94 -0.87 -14.09
C MET A 42 -3.52 0.28 -13.28
N ILE A 43 -3.86 0.03 -12.03
CA ILE A 43 -4.14 1.09 -11.06
C ILE A 43 -3.08 1.12 -9.97
N LYS A 44 -2.73 2.32 -9.51
CA LYS A 44 -1.93 2.57 -8.33
C LYS A 44 -2.88 2.94 -7.19
N ILE A 45 -2.81 2.18 -6.11
CA ILE A 45 -3.65 2.36 -4.92
C ILE A 45 -2.77 2.91 -3.81
N PHE A 46 -3.02 4.14 -3.39
CA PHE A 46 -2.29 4.81 -2.31
C PHE A 46 -3.04 4.56 -0.99
N LEU A 47 -2.39 3.86 -0.08
CA LEU A 47 -2.98 3.48 1.20
C LEU A 47 -2.31 4.18 2.38
N ASP A 48 -3.07 4.38 3.44
CA ASP A 48 -2.58 4.68 4.76
C ASP A 48 -3.31 3.82 5.80
N THR A 49 -2.75 3.61 6.96
CA THR A 49 -3.47 2.97 8.05
C THR A 49 -4.52 3.94 8.61
N HIS A 50 -5.73 3.42 8.82
CA HIS A 50 -6.87 4.22 9.28
C HIS A 50 -6.73 4.58 10.77
N THR A 51 -7.44 5.62 11.21
CA THR A 51 -7.43 6.09 12.61
C THR A 51 -7.92 5.03 13.61
N SER A 52 -8.66 4.01 13.18
CA SER A 52 -9.09 2.87 13.99
C SER A 52 -8.16 1.67 13.95
N ASP A 53 -7.02 1.78 13.28
CA ASP A 53 -6.00 0.74 13.23
C ASP A 53 -5.13 0.76 14.50
N SER A 54 -4.41 -0.33 14.78
CA SER A 54 -3.45 -0.41 15.88
C SER A 54 -2.28 0.56 15.72
N GLN A 55 -1.92 0.88 14.47
CA GLN A 55 -0.86 1.83 14.10
C GLN A 55 -1.43 2.92 13.16
N PRO A 56 -2.22 3.87 13.68
CA PRO A 56 -2.99 4.81 12.87
C PRO A 56 -2.08 5.83 12.16
N GLY A 57 -2.39 6.13 10.89
CA GLY A 57 -1.71 7.17 10.12
C GLY A 57 -0.23 6.91 9.85
N TYR A 58 0.19 5.66 9.85
CA TYR A 58 1.58 5.23 9.76
C TYR A 58 2.34 5.85 8.58
N TYR A 59 1.74 5.82 7.39
CA TYR A 59 2.39 6.35 6.20
C TYR A 59 2.32 7.87 6.10
N THR A 60 1.25 8.48 6.61
CA THR A 60 1.18 9.94 6.75
C THR A 60 2.25 10.45 7.72
N GLU A 61 2.44 9.79 8.87
CA GLU A 61 3.50 10.15 9.81
C GLU A 61 4.89 9.99 9.18
N SER A 62 5.13 8.85 8.53
CA SER A 62 6.39 8.60 7.81
C SER A 62 6.66 9.67 6.75
N TRP A 63 5.65 10.05 5.96
CA TRP A 63 5.75 11.11 4.96
C TRP A 63 6.08 12.47 5.57
N ASN A 64 5.43 12.84 6.66
CA ASN A 64 5.65 14.12 7.32
C ASN A 64 7.04 14.24 7.95
N ASN A 65 7.58 13.12 8.45
CA ASN A 65 8.90 13.04 9.06
C ASN A 65 10.04 12.93 8.03
N ASP A 66 9.74 12.63 6.78
CA ASP A 66 10.72 12.58 5.69
C ASP A 66 11.01 14.00 5.20
N THR A 67 12.25 14.45 5.37
CA THR A 67 12.70 15.79 4.98
C THR A 67 13.36 15.83 3.60
N ARG A 68 13.41 14.69 2.88
CA ARG A 68 14.04 14.64 1.56
C ARG A 68 13.16 15.32 0.52
N ASP A 69 13.74 16.05 -0.42
CA ASP A 69 13.01 16.74 -1.50
C ASP A 69 12.30 15.77 -2.43
N ASN A 70 12.83 14.56 -2.59
CA ASN A 70 12.31 13.50 -3.45
C ASN A 70 11.61 12.38 -2.66
N LYS A 71 10.94 12.73 -1.56
CA LYS A 71 10.23 11.77 -0.73
C LYS A 71 9.11 11.09 -1.50
N LYS A 72 8.86 9.81 -1.17
CA LYS A 72 7.88 8.96 -1.83
C LYS A 72 6.84 8.46 -0.84
N TRP A 73 5.61 8.26 -1.30
CA TRP A 73 4.57 7.65 -0.46
C TRP A 73 4.95 6.21 -0.13
N GLY A 74 4.84 5.85 1.14
CA GLY A 74 5.36 4.58 1.65
C GLY A 74 4.53 3.34 1.29
N CYS A 75 3.24 3.50 0.94
CA CYS A 75 2.38 2.37 0.59
C CYS A 75 1.62 2.61 -0.71
N ILE A 76 2.17 2.08 -1.79
CA ILE A 76 1.53 2.06 -3.10
C ILE A 76 1.37 0.61 -3.54
N VAL A 77 0.14 0.19 -3.83
CA VAL A 77 -0.14 -1.12 -4.41
C VAL A 77 -0.43 -0.95 -5.90
N ASN A 78 0.39 -1.59 -6.72
CA ASN A 78 0.19 -1.65 -8.16
C ASN A 78 -0.66 -2.86 -8.49
N GLN A 79 -1.84 -2.64 -9.09
CA GLN A 79 -2.78 -3.70 -9.39
C GLN A 79 -3.11 -3.72 -10.89
N LEU A 80 -2.73 -4.79 -11.59
CA LEU A 80 -3.13 -4.99 -12.98
C LEU A 80 -4.64 -5.17 -13.06
N VAL A 81 -5.26 -4.50 -14.04
CA VAL A 81 -6.71 -4.59 -14.30
C VAL A 81 -7.04 -5.89 -15.02
N LEU A 82 -6.22 -6.28 -15.99
CA LEU A 82 -6.39 -7.49 -16.78
C LEU A 82 -5.27 -8.50 -16.49
N ASP A 83 -5.60 -9.78 -16.64
CA ASP A 83 -4.63 -10.87 -16.62
C ASP A 83 -3.89 -11.02 -17.97
N LYS A 84 -3.09 -12.08 -18.09
CA LYS A 84 -2.34 -12.37 -19.33
C LYS A 84 -3.24 -12.73 -20.52
N ASP A 85 -4.44 -13.20 -20.27
CA ASP A 85 -5.40 -13.66 -21.27
C ASP A 85 -6.42 -12.56 -21.65
N GLY A 86 -6.26 -11.34 -21.09
CA GLY A 86 -7.13 -10.18 -21.33
C GLY A 86 -8.42 -10.18 -20.52
N ASN A 87 -8.58 -11.09 -19.56
CA ASN A 87 -9.72 -11.12 -18.65
C ASN A 87 -9.44 -10.25 -17.42
N THR A 88 -10.51 -9.90 -16.69
CA THR A 88 -10.37 -9.20 -15.40
C THR A 88 -9.46 -9.97 -14.46
N SER A 89 -8.39 -9.31 -13.96
CA SER A 89 -7.47 -9.94 -13.03
C SER A 89 -8.16 -10.23 -11.70
N ARG A 90 -7.83 -11.38 -11.10
CA ARG A 90 -8.39 -11.77 -9.78
C ARG A 90 -8.07 -10.75 -8.70
N GLY A 91 -6.84 -10.22 -8.71
CA GLY A 91 -6.41 -9.22 -7.72
C GLY A 91 -7.23 -7.93 -7.81
N PHE A 92 -7.48 -7.46 -9.03
CA PHE A 92 -8.32 -6.28 -9.26
C PHE A 92 -9.76 -6.52 -8.77
N LYS A 93 -10.36 -7.65 -9.15
CA LYS A 93 -11.70 -8.01 -8.68
C LYS A 93 -11.76 -8.13 -7.16
N THR A 94 -10.78 -8.81 -6.54
CA THR A 94 -10.71 -8.93 -5.08
C THR A 94 -10.63 -7.55 -4.42
N PHE A 95 -9.79 -6.65 -4.92
CA PHE A 95 -9.70 -5.28 -4.39
C PHE A 95 -11.06 -4.59 -4.39
N ILE A 96 -11.76 -4.59 -5.52
CA ILE A 96 -13.09 -3.97 -5.67
C ILE A 96 -14.07 -4.55 -4.65
N GLU A 97 -14.21 -5.87 -4.60
CA GLU A 97 -15.15 -6.55 -3.69
C GLU A 97 -14.82 -6.29 -2.21
N MET A 98 -13.53 -6.28 -1.84
CA MET A 98 -13.13 -6.02 -0.46
C MET A 98 -13.44 -4.57 -0.04
N VAL A 99 -13.30 -3.60 -0.95
CA VAL A 99 -13.70 -2.22 -0.67
C VAL A 99 -15.21 -2.10 -0.54
N GLU A 100 -15.99 -2.67 -1.47
CA GLU A 100 -17.46 -2.63 -1.40
C GLU A 100 -17.99 -3.26 -0.11
N GLN A 101 -17.49 -4.44 0.27
CA GLN A 101 -17.88 -5.13 1.50
C GLN A 101 -17.45 -4.38 2.77
N SER A 102 -16.38 -3.61 2.71
CA SER A 102 -15.87 -2.84 3.85
C SER A 102 -16.58 -1.52 4.08
N ASN A 103 -17.38 -1.05 3.11
CA ASN A 103 -18.05 0.25 3.16
C ASN A 103 -19.54 0.09 2.85
N GLN A 104 -20.36 0.06 3.88
CA GLN A 104 -21.79 -0.15 3.75
C GLN A 104 -22.43 0.84 2.76
N GLY A 105 -23.18 0.30 1.80
CA GLY A 105 -23.89 1.09 0.78
C GLY A 105 -22.99 1.68 -0.32
N PHE A 106 -21.69 1.38 -0.30
CA PHE A 106 -20.78 1.77 -1.37
C PHE A 106 -20.80 0.71 -2.48
N GLN A 107 -20.90 1.19 -3.70
CA GLN A 107 -20.64 0.43 -4.92
C GLN A 107 -19.73 1.26 -5.82
N VAL A 108 -18.85 0.58 -6.55
CA VAL A 108 -17.91 1.23 -7.46
C VAL A 108 -18.64 1.98 -8.58
N ILE A 109 -18.20 3.21 -8.83
CA ILE A 109 -18.69 4.03 -9.94
C ILE A 109 -17.70 3.89 -11.09
N TRP A 110 -18.12 3.26 -12.17
CA TRP A 110 -17.30 3.08 -13.37
C TRP A 110 -17.29 4.34 -14.25
N GLY A 111 -16.25 4.49 -15.09
CA GLY A 111 -16.06 5.63 -15.96
C GLY A 111 -15.26 6.75 -15.29
N ASP A 112 -15.52 8.00 -15.63
CA ASP A 112 -14.69 9.18 -15.27
C ASP A 112 -14.52 9.38 -13.75
N ASN A 113 -15.44 8.86 -12.96
CA ASN A 113 -15.39 8.96 -11.49
C ASN A 113 -14.79 7.72 -10.81
N PHE A 114 -14.28 6.76 -11.57
CA PHE A 114 -13.75 5.52 -11.02
C PHE A 114 -12.71 5.77 -9.91
N CYS A 115 -11.65 6.50 -10.21
CA CYS A 115 -10.60 6.75 -9.24
C CYS A 115 -11.09 7.55 -8.01
N ASN A 116 -11.93 8.53 -8.25
CA ASN A 116 -12.38 9.45 -7.19
C ASN A 116 -13.35 8.79 -6.20
N CYS A 117 -14.13 7.80 -6.63
CA CYS A 117 -15.13 7.17 -5.76
C CYS A 117 -14.53 6.40 -4.59
N PHE A 118 -13.25 6.02 -4.68
CA PHE A 118 -12.54 5.28 -3.64
C PHE A 118 -11.93 6.15 -2.55
N LYS A 119 -11.74 7.42 -2.80
CA LYS A 119 -11.07 8.33 -1.84
C LYS A 119 -11.78 8.33 -0.49
N GLY A 120 -11.02 8.03 0.57
CA GLY A 120 -11.55 7.93 1.94
C GLY A 120 -12.28 6.60 2.25
N LYS A 121 -12.41 5.67 1.30
CA LYS A 121 -12.98 4.35 1.56
C LYS A 121 -12.01 3.48 2.32
N LEU A 122 -12.54 2.55 3.11
CA LEU A 122 -11.78 1.63 3.92
C LEU A 122 -11.58 0.29 3.20
N VAL A 123 -10.47 -0.37 3.52
CA VAL A 123 -10.20 -1.74 3.10
C VAL A 123 -9.23 -2.40 4.10
N GLY A 124 -9.29 -3.70 4.26
CA GLY A 124 -8.28 -4.45 4.98
C GLY A 124 -7.06 -4.67 4.09
N GLY A 125 -5.90 -4.15 4.49
CA GLY A 125 -4.63 -4.44 3.84
C GLY A 125 -3.92 -5.62 4.50
N VAL A 126 -3.35 -6.52 3.72
CA VAL A 126 -2.53 -7.64 4.20
C VAL A 126 -1.07 -7.30 4.01
N PHE A 127 -0.33 -7.13 5.10
CA PHE A 127 1.08 -6.70 5.05
C PHE A 127 2.02 -7.88 5.32
N GLY A 128 2.97 -8.03 4.42
CA GLY A 128 4.03 -9.04 4.50
C GLY A 128 5.39 -8.44 4.19
N ARG A 129 6.44 -9.26 4.32
CA ARG A 129 7.80 -8.85 3.99
C ARG A 129 8.19 -9.37 2.60
N GLU A 130 8.81 -8.51 1.82
CA GLU A 130 9.40 -8.84 0.53
C GLU A 130 10.90 -8.53 0.57
N GLN A 131 11.70 -9.52 0.21
CA GLN A 131 13.15 -9.39 0.12
C GLN A 131 13.52 -8.56 -1.11
N TYR A 132 14.53 -7.71 -0.96
CA TYR A 132 15.10 -6.94 -2.06
C TYR A 132 16.60 -6.70 -1.83
N TYR A 133 17.34 -6.38 -2.88
CA TYR A 133 18.70 -5.89 -2.76
C TYR A 133 18.72 -4.37 -2.76
N ASN A 134 19.41 -3.77 -1.78
CA ASN A 134 19.65 -2.33 -1.77
C ASN A 134 20.70 -1.95 -2.83
N THR A 135 20.98 -0.66 -3.00
CA THR A 135 21.98 -0.16 -3.96
C THR A 135 23.41 -0.63 -3.69
N TYR A 136 23.68 -1.17 -2.50
CA TYR A 136 24.98 -1.72 -2.11
C TYR A 136 25.04 -3.25 -2.27
N GLY A 137 23.99 -3.88 -2.81
CA GLY A 137 23.90 -5.33 -2.98
C GLY A 137 23.60 -6.11 -1.70
N GLU A 138 23.20 -5.44 -0.61
CA GLU A 138 22.83 -6.10 0.64
C GLU A 138 21.37 -6.54 0.59
N GLU A 139 21.10 -7.74 1.10
CA GLU A 139 19.74 -8.24 1.28
C GLU A 139 19.00 -7.48 2.38
N LYS A 140 17.82 -6.99 2.07
CA LYS A 140 16.92 -6.27 2.98
C LYS A 140 15.50 -6.77 2.80
N PHE A 141 14.65 -6.47 3.77
CA PHE A 141 13.22 -6.73 3.70
C PHE A 141 12.45 -5.40 3.76
N ALA A 142 11.45 -5.29 2.90
CA ALA A 142 10.47 -4.19 2.92
C ALA A 142 9.11 -4.74 3.31
N THR A 143 8.40 -4.03 4.19
CA THR A 143 6.99 -4.31 4.48
C THR A 143 6.13 -3.74 3.36
N LYS A 144 5.33 -4.59 2.72
CA LYS A 144 4.44 -4.22 1.62
C LYS A 144 3.04 -4.78 1.81
N CYS A 145 2.05 -4.05 1.31
CA CYS A 145 0.70 -4.58 1.19
C CYS A 145 0.67 -5.58 0.01
N THR A 146 0.41 -6.85 0.32
CA THR A 146 0.46 -7.98 -0.61
C THR A 146 -0.92 -8.45 -1.06
N GLY A 147 -1.98 -7.94 -0.44
CA GLY A 147 -3.35 -8.32 -0.76
C GLY A 147 -4.39 -7.56 0.04
N PHE A 148 -5.65 -7.85 -0.25
CA PHE A 148 -6.79 -7.18 0.35
C PHE A 148 -7.75 -8.17 1.02
N ARG A 149 -8.37 -7.72 2.10
CA ARG A 149 -9.42 -8.39 2.87
C ARG A 149 -10.49 -7.38 3.26
N THR A 150 -11.57 -7.85 3.87
CA THR A 150 -12.55 -6.94 4.45
C THR A 150 -11.98 -6.30 5.74
N VAL A 151 -12.46 -5.10 6.05
CA VAL A 151 -12.14 -4.45 7.35
C VAL A 151 -12.62 -5.32 8.50
N GLN A 152 -13.73 -6.05 8.33
CA GLN A 152 -14.26 -6.94 9.35
C GLN A 152 -13.29 -8.09 9.64
N ASP A 153 -12.74 -8.75 8.61
CA ASP A 153 -11.77 -9.84 8.81
C ASP A 153 -10.53 -9.37 9.57
N VAL A 154 -10.06 -8.15 9.27
CA VAL A 154 -8.94 -7.53 10.00
C VAL A 154 -9.29 -7.32 11.48
N ARG A 155 -10.45 -6.72 11.76
CA ARG A 155 -10.91 -6.45 13.15
C ARG A 155 -11.15 -7.71 13.97
N GLU A 156 -11.54 -8.79 13.30
CA GLU A 156 -11.75 -10.11 13.91
C GLU A 156 -10.47 -10.92 14.06
N GLY A 157 -9.31 -10.37 13.64
CA GLY A 157 -8.01 -11.06 13.72
C GLY A 157 -7.88 -12.28 12.81
N LYS A 158 -8.70 -12.36 11.76
CA LYS A 158 -8.67 -13.48 10.78
C LYS A 158 -7.57 -13.36 9.73
N VAL A 159 -6.84 -12.24 9.71
CA VAL A 159 -5.82 -11.94 8.70
C VAL A 159 -4.45 -12.19 9.28
N GLU A 160 -3.89 -13.35 8.96
CA GLU A 160 -2.52 -13.71 9.35
C GLU A 160 -1.49 -13.03 8.44
N ALA A 161 -0.28 -12.83 9.00
CA ALA A 161 0.85 -12.37 8.21
C ALA A 161 1.24 -13.41 7.15
N PRO A 162 1.38 -13.02 5.88
CA PRO A 162 1.84 -13.93 4.86
C PRO A 162 3.30 -14.32 5.10
N LYS A 163 3.71 -15.47 4.55
CA LYS A 163 5.12 -15.85 4.54
C LYS A 163 5.96 -14.82 3.79
N ASP A 164 7.20 -14.64 4.24
CA ASP A 164 8.13 -13.74 3.58
C ASP A 164 8.31 -14.13 2.11
N LYS A 165 8.18 -13.16 1.22
CA LYS A 165 8.46 -13.35 -0.20
C LYS A 165 9.96 -13.18 -0.42
N LEU A 166 10.65 -14.27 -0.63
CA LEU A 166 12.07 -14.30 -0.94
C LEU A 166 12.31 -14.05 -2.42
N LEU A 167 13.43 -13.43 -2.76
CA LEU A 167 13.89 -13.34 -4.13
C LEU A 167 14.18 -14.77 -4.61
N SER A 168 13.48 -15.21 -5.66
CA SER A 168 13.77 -16.50 -6.28
C SER A 168 15.15 -16.42 -6.95
N THR A 169 16.03 -17.34 -6.59
CA THR A 169 17.35 -17.51 -7.24
C THR A 169 17.25 -18.11 -8.64
N THR A 170 16.04 -18.36 -9.13
CA THR A 170 15.80 -18.93 -10.46
C THR A 170 15.43 -17.81 -11.44
N ASN A 171 16.34 -17.53 -12.35
CA ASN A 171 16.09 -16.76 -13.56
C ASN A 171 14.85 -17.30 -14.28
N ASN A 172 13.87 -16.44 -14.49
CA ASN A 172 12.97 -16.37 -15.64
C ASN A 172 11.56 -15.96 -15.23
N SER A 173 11.37 -14.69 -14.98
CA SER A 173 10.29 -13.90 -15.55
C SER A 173 10.52 -12.42 -15.20
N TYR A 174 10.98 -11.69 -16.18
CA TYR A 174 11.10 -10.22 -16.14
C TYR A 174 9.74 -9.51 -15.98
N ASP A 175 8.67 -10.28 -15.88
CA ASP A 175 7.30 -9.74 -15.79
C ASP A 175 6.89 -9.27 -14.38
N ASP A 176 7.66 -9.60 -13.32
CA ASP A 176 7.32 -9.26 -11.93
C ASP A 176 8.21 -8.16 -11.31
N ILE A 177 9.16 -7.61 -12.06
CA ILE A 177 9.92 -6.44 -11.58
C ILE A 177 9.08 -5.20 -11.86
N MET A 178 8.22 -4.88 -10.92
CA MET A 178 7.55 -3.59 -10.90
C MET A 178 8.61 -2.49 -10.72
N PRO A 179 8.72 -1.51 -11.62
CA PRO A 179 9.63 -0.39 -11.41
C PRO A 179 9.33 0.26 -10.08
N VAL A 180 10.38 0.60 -9.34
CA VAL A 180 10.26 1.42 -8.13
C VAL A 180 9.62 2.74 -8.57
N ASP A 181 8.37 2.91 -8.22
CA ASP A 181 7.59 4.04 -8.65
C ASP A 181 8.02 5.33 -7.94
N ASP A 182 8.05 6.39 -8.68
CA ASP A 182 8.45 7.72 -8.22
C ASP A 182 7.45 8.37 -7.26
N GLY A 183 6.41 7.70 -6.81
CA GLY A 183 5.50 8.07 -5.73
C GLY A 183 5.30 9.56 -5.47
N ASN A 184 5.28 10.39 -6.50
CA ASN A 184 4.93 11.79 -6.35
C ASN A 184 3.45 11.89 -5.94
N MET A 185 3.18 12.41 -4.76
CA MET A 185 1.81 12.57 -4.26
C MET A 185 1.10 13.69 -5.02
N PRO A 186 -0.02 13.41 -5.72
CA PRO A 186 -0.80 14.41 -6.43
C PRO A 186 -1.99 14.92 -5.61
N PHE A 187 -1.84 15.05 -4.28
CA PHE A 187 -2.91 15.57 -3.41
C PHE A 187 -2.41 16.46 -2.30
#